data_34c7a649f1b6c6da0facb421bab18d44
#
_entry.id   34c7a649f1b6c6da0facb421bab18d44
#
_cell.length_a   1.000
_cell.length_b   1.000
_cell.length_c   1.000
_cell.angle_alpha   90.00
_cell.angle_beta   90.00
_cell.angle_gamma   90.00
#
_symmetry.space_group_name_H-M   'P 1'
#
loop_
_entity.id
_entity.type
_entity.pdbx_description
1 polymer ?
#
loop_
_entity_poly.entity_id
_entity_poly.type
_entity_poly.pdbx_seq_one_letter_code
_entity_poly.pdbx_strand_id
1 'polypeptide(L)'
;PTRCGGSLLAEGAKGLPQAISSAVTSSLSVCGCVVFFRIVGAVLLAVLPLPPTAVSAALEVSAGCADFAVLGGAAALYGCCACLSVLGVSVWAQLRLFAGAAYRPRLLVFSRAVHLVLLQLLVRVCAQLLPGSVTACSTLAARVLPVFRLPPDAAAAGFVFLCAALYKARQSLYNK
;
A
#
# COMPACT_ATOMS: atom_id res chain seq x y z
N PRO A 1 -31.04 -24.08 30.47
CA PRO A 1 -31.57 -23.84 29.13
C PRO A 1 -30.83 -22.67 28.50
N THR A 2 -29.91 -23.01 27.68
CA THR A 2 -28.87 -22.15 27.07
C THR A 2 -29.43 -21.53 25.80
N ARG A 3 -29.74 -20.24 25.83
CA ARG A 3 -29.95 -19.39 24.66
C ARG A 3 -28.62 -18.67 24.31
N CYS A 4 -27.66 -19.34 23.73
CA CYS A 4 -26.40 -18.72 23.30
C CYS A 4 -26.13 -18.72 21.79
N GLY A 5 -27.03 -19.24 20.94
CA GLY A 5 -26.78 -19.36 19.50
C GLY A 5 -27.25 -18.18 18.63
N GLY A 6 -28.18 -17.36 19.11
CA GLY A 6 -28.82 -16.31 18.28
C GLY A 6 -28.11 -14.95 18.28
N SER A 7 -27.31 -14.65 19.30
CA SER A 7 -26.70 -13.32 19.44
C SER A 7 -25.45 -13.12 18.56
N LEU A 8 -24.64 -14.15 18.40
CA LEU A 8 -23.38 -14.07 17.63
C LEU A 8 -23.59 -13.88 16.13
N LEU A 9 -24.65 -14.47 15.56
CA LEU A 9 -24.98 -14.28 14.14
C LEU A 9 -25.55 -12.89 13.85
N ALA A 10 -26.36 -12.37 14.80
CA ALA A 10 -26.91 -11.01 14.70
C ALA A 10 -25.83 -9.93 14.90
N GLU A 11 -24.83 -10.20 15.73
CA GLU A 11 -23.68 -9.33 15.94
C GLU A 11 -22.73 -9.34 14.73
N GLY A 12 -22.50 -10.48 14.11
CA GLY A 12 -21.71 -10.61 12.89
C GLY A 12 -22.34 -9.89 11.68
N ALA A 13 -23.67 -9.95 11.54
CA ALA A 13 -24.39 -9.26 10.47
C ALA A 13 -24.45 -7.73 10.67
N LYS A 14 -24.51 -7.27 11.91
CA LYS A 14 -24.39 -5.83 12.24
C LYS A 14 -22.99 -5.29 12.05
N GLY A 15 -21.95 -6.10 12.20
CA GLY A 15 -20.54 -5.72 12.02
C GLY A 15 -20.14 -5.48 10.57
N LEU A 16 -20.81 -6.12 9.58
CA LEU A 16 -20.44 -5.99 8.18
C LEU A 16 -20.63 -4.57 7.61
N PRO A 17 -21.80 -3.91 7.77
CA PRO A 17 -21.97 -2.53 7.31
C PRO A 17 -21.02 -1.56 8.01
N GLN A 18 -20.77 -1.75 9.29
CA GLN A 18 -19.79 -0.95 10.04
C GLN A 18 -18.35 -1.19 9.55
N ALA A 19 -17.98 -2.43 9.26
CA ALA A 19 -16.68 -2.75 8.70
C ALA A 19 -16.48 -2.12 7.31
N ILE A 20 -17.50 -2.16 6.45
CA ILE A 20 -17.48 -1.51 5.14
C ILE A 20 -17.34 0.01 5.29
N SER A 21 -18.16 0.64 6.13
CA SER A 21 -18.09 2.08 6.39
C SER A 21 -16.71 2.50 6.91
N SER A 22 -16.17 1.75 7.86
CA SER A 22 -14.82 1.99 8.40
C SER A 22 -13.74 1.83 7.32
N ALA A 23 -13.83 0.81 6.47
CA ALA A 23 -12.91 0.58 5.37
C ALA A 23 -12.95 1.73 4.35
N VAL A 24 -14.15 2.19 3.98
CA VAL A 24 -14.34 3.33 3.07
C VAL A 24 -13.74 4.60 3.65
N THR A 25 -14.03 4.91 4.92
CA THR A 25 -13.48 6.09 5.61
C THR A 25 -11.95 6.04 5.67
N SER A 26 -11.38 4.88 6.01
CA SER A 26 -9.94 4.67 6.03
C SER A 26 -9.31 4.85 4.65
N SER A 27 -9.92 4.30 3.61
CA SER A 27 -9.46 4.43 2.23
C SER A 27 -9.49 5.88 1.75
N LEU A 28 -10.58 6.61 2.03
CA LEU A 28 -10.68 8.04 1.70
C LEU A 28 -9.63 8.87 2.45
N SER A 29 -9.35 8.55 3.71
CA SER A 29 -8.31 9.22 4.50
C SER A 29 -6.93 9.00 3.89
N VAL A 30 -6.62 7.77 3.45
CA VAL A 30 -5.36 7.45 2.76
C VAL A 30 -5.24 8.21 1.44
N CYS A 31 -6.28 8.19 0.60
CA CYS A 31 -6.31 8.93 -0.65
C CYS A 31 -6.15 10.42 -0.42
N GLY A 32 -6.83 10.99 0.58
CA GLY A 32 -6.72 12.40 0.95
C GLY A 32 -5.29 12.78 1.36
N CYS A 33 -4.62 11.94 2.15
CA CYS A 33 -3.21 12.16 2.50
C CYS A 33 -2.30 12.15 1.27
N VAL A 34 -2.48 11.18 0.36
CA VAL A 34 -1.67 11.09 -0.86
C VAL A 34 -1.83 12.36 -1.70
N VAL A 35 -3.08 12.79 -1.97
CA VAL A 35 -3.38 14.00 -2.75
C VAL A 35 -2.80 15.24 -2.07
N PHE A 36 -2.99 15.37 -0.75
CA PHE A 36 -2.46 16.51 0.01
C PHE A 36 -0.94 16.60 -0.11
N PHE A 37 -0.20 15.52 0.12
CA PHE A 37 1.26 15.54 0.05
C PHE A 37 1.78 15.72 -1.37
N ARG A 38 1.03 15.32 -2.40
CA ARG A 38 1.33 15.64 -3.80
C ARG A 38 1.23 17.14 -4.07
N ILE A 39 0.18 17.78 -3.56
CA ILE A 39 0.01 19.24 -3.67
C ILE A 39 1.13 19.98 -2.92
N VAL A 40 1.43 19.57 -1.68
CA VAL A 40 2.54 20.13 -0.90
C VAL A 40 3.87 19.98 -1.66
N GLY A 41 4.13 18.82 -2.26
CA GLY A 41 5.32 18.60 -3.07
C GLY A 41 5.41 19.56 -4.26
N ALA A 42 4.31 19.73 -4.99
CA ALA A 42 4.25 20.66 -6.12
C ALA A 42 4.54 22.13 -5.68
N VAL A 43 3.96 22.55 -4.56
CA VAL A 43 4.21 23.90 -4.00
C VAL A 43 5.67 24.06 -3.57
N LEU A 44 6.25 23.08 -2.89
CA LEU A 44 7.65 23.12 -2.47
C LEU A 44 8.61 23.24 -3.66
N LEU A 45 8.34 22.49 -4.73
CA LEU A 45 9.16 22.54 -5.95
C LEU A 45 9.00 23.85 -6.72
N ALA A 46 7.85 24.52 -6.60
CA ALA A 46 7.64 25.84 -7.20
C ALA A 46 8.37 26.97 -6.46
N VAL A 47 8.60 26.81 -5.15
CA VAL A 47 9.20 27.85 -4.29
C VAL A 47 10.69 27.60 -4.03
N LEU A 48 11.10 26.35 -3.94
CA LEU A 48 12.45 25.97 -3.55
C LEU A 48 13.16 25.21 -4.68
N PRO A 49 14.44 25.51 -4.96
CA PRO A 49 15.24 24.80 -5.97
C PRO A 49 15.72 23.44 -5.42
N LEU A 50 14.78 22.54 -5.13
CA LEU A 50 15.06 21.20 -4.61
C LEU A 50 15.01 20.15 -5.74
N PRO A 51 15.76 19.06 -5.64
CA PRO A 51 15.66 17.98 -6.61
C PRO A 51 14.28 17.30 -6.53
N PRO A 52 13.52 17.25 -7.63
CA PRO A 52 12.15 16.74 -7.63
C PRO A 52 12.01 15.34 -7.05
N THR A 53 12.92 14.44 -7.43
CA THR A 53 12.94 13.06 -6.96
C THR A 53 13.09 12.93 -5.45
N ALA A 54 13.92 13.80 -4.84
CA ALA A 54 14.11 13.79 -3.40
C ALA A 54 12.86 14.30 -2.65
N VAL A 55 12.21 15.34 -3.16
CA VAL A 55 10.97 15.88 -2.60
C VAL A 55 9.85 14.85 -2.68
N SER A 56 9.66 14.23 -3.84
CA SER A 56 8.67 13.18 -4.04
C SER A 56 8.91 12.00 -3.10
N ALA A 57 10.16 11.51 -3.03
CA ALA A 57 10.52 10.38 -2.17
C ALA A 57 10.33 10.67 -0.67
N ALA A 58 10.62 11.92 -0.25
CA ALA A 58 10.45 12.30 1.15
C ALA A 58 8.98 12.47 1.56
N LEU A 59 8.15 13.00 0.66
CA LEU A 59 6.76 13.30 0.96
C LEU A 59 5.83 12.12 0.75
N GLU A 60 5.97 11.41 -0.38
CA GLU A 60 5.00 10.39 -0.78
C GLU A 60 5.69 9.22 -1.50
N VAL A 61 5.54 8.02 -0.96
CA VAL A 61 6.25 6.82 -1.40
C VAL A 61 5.95 6.44 -2.85
N SER A 62 4.70 6.54 -3.30
CA SER A 62 4.33 6.14 -4.66
C SER A 62 4.85 7.12 -5.71
N ALA A 63 4.87 8.42 -5.38
CA ALA A 63 5.48 9.45 -6.22
C ALA A 63 6.99 9.26 -6.33
N GLY A 64 7.66 9.03 -5.20
CA GLY A 64 9.09 8.75 -5.17
C GLY A 64 9.46 7.52 -6.01
N CYS A 65 8.71 6.43 -5.85
CA CYS A 65 8.92 5.23 -6.66
C CYS A 65 8.69 5.48 -8.16
N ALA A 66 7.66 6.26 -8.52
CA ALA A 66 7.40 6.62 -9.92
C ALA A 66 8.55 7.43 -10.53
N ASP A 67 9.06 8.42 -9.80
CA ASP A 67 10.18 9.26 -10.24
C ASP A 67 11.49 8.44 -10.38
N PHE A 68 11.78 7.56 -9.43
CA PHE A 68 12.94 6.67 -9.54
C PHE A 68 12.80 5.66 -10.67
N ALA A 69 11.59 5.15 -10.94
CA ALA A 69 11.35 4.20 -12.03
C ALA A 69 11.68 4.79 -13.41
N VAL A 70 11.54 6.10 -13.59
CA VAL A 70 11.90 6.80 -14.84
C VAL A 70 13.42 6.78 -15.09
N LEU A 71 14.23 6.75 -14.03
CA LEU A 71 15.70 6.71 -14.17
C LEU A 71 16.20 5.38 -14.75
N GLY A 72 15.44 4.31 -14.60
CA GLY A 72 15.78 2.98 -15.11
C GLY A 72 16.96 2.30 -14.41
N GLY A 73 17.21 1.06 -14.78
CA GLY A 73 18.36 0.27 -14.32
C GLY A 73 18.54 0.17 -12.81
N ALA A 74 19.78 0.16 -12.36
CA ALA A 74 20.11 0.03 -10.94
C ALA A 74 19.60 1.21 -10.10
N ALA A 75 19.63 2.43 -10.64
CA ALA A 75 19.15 3.62 -9.94
C ALA A 75 17.66 3.52 -9.58
N ALA A 76 16.83 3.01 -10.50
CA ALA A 76 15.42 2.76 -10.25
C ALA A 76 15.23 1.72 -9.14
N LEU A 77 15.96 0.60 -9.21
CA LEU A 77 15.84 -0.48 -8.22
C LEU A 77 16.22 0.01 -6.81
N TYR A 78 17.40 0.58 -6.65
CA TYR A 78 17.87 1.05 -5.35
C TYR A 78 17.01 2.21 -4.82
N GLY A 79 16.61 3.14 -5.70
CA GLY A 79 15.74 4.27 -5.36
C GLY A 79 14.37 3.84 -4.90
N CYS A 80 13.70 2.95 -5.63
CA CYS A 80 12.39 2.40 -5.21
C CYS A 80 12.50 1.64 -3.88
N CYS A 81 13.54 0.83 -3.69
CA CYS A 81 13.77 0.15 -2.42
C CYS A 81 14.00 1.13 -1.26
N ALA A 82 14.69 2.23 -1.51
CA ALA A 82 14.87 3.29 -0.51
C ALA A 82 13.54 3.97 -0.17
N CYS A 83 12.73 4.34 -1.16
CA CYS A 83 11.40 4.92 -0.95
C CYS A 83 10.50 4.00 -0.12
N LEU A 84 10.45 2.72 -0.45
CA LEU A 84 9.67 1.71 0.27
C LEU A 84 10.17 1.50 1.71
N SER A 85 11.46 1.67 1.96
CA SER A 85 12.01 1.57 3.31
C SER A 85 11.67 2.79 4.18
N VAL A 86 11.78 3.99 3.62
CA VAL A 86 11.53 5.25 4.34
C VAL A 86 10.04 5.53 4.51
N LEU A 87 9.21 5.10 3.55
CA LEU A 87 7.75 5.23 3.49
C LEU A 87 7.21 6.67 3.24
N GLY A 88 8.04 7.69 3.28
CA GLY A 88 7.62 9.09 3.13
C GLY A 88 6.74 9.64 4.27
N VAL A 89 6.65 10.95 4.35
CA VAL A 89 5.91 11.67 5.41
C VAL A 89 4.39 11.35 5.34
N SER A 90 3.84 11.13 4.14
CA SER A 90 2.43 10.77 3.94
C SER A 90 2.05 9.51 4.74
N VAL A 91 2.84 8.44 4.60
CA VAL A 91 2.58 7.18 5.32
C VAL A 91 2.81 7.33 6.83
N TRP A 92 3.78 8.13 7.25
CA TRP A 92 4.01 8.39 8.67
C TRP A 92 2.84 9.15 9.31
N ALA A 93 2.25 10.12 8.59
CA ALA A 93 1.05 10.82 9.04
C ALA A 93 -0.15 9.86 9.17
N GLN A 94 -0.33 8.96 8.21
CA GLN A 94 -1.35 7.91 8.25
C GLN A 94 -1.15 6.95 9.42
N LEU A 95 0.08 6.47 9.64
CA LEU A 95 0.40 5.59 10.76
C LEU A 95 0.11 6.26 12.12
N ARG A 96 0.42 7.55 12.24
CA ARG A 96 0.08 8.32 13.44
C ARG A 96 -1.44 8.42 13.65
N LEU A 97 -2.19 8.62 12.56
CA LEU A 97 -3.64 8.72 12.60
C LEU A 97 -4.28 7.39 13.06
N PHE A 98 -3.83 6.28 12.50
CA PHE A 98 -4.43 4.97 12.78
C PHE A 98 -3.93 4.33 14.08
N ALA A 99 -2.65 4.51 14.42
CA ALA A 99 -2.08 3.94 15.64
C ALA A 99 -2.36 4.76 16.91
N GLY A 100 -2.76 6.02 16.77
CA GLY A 100 -3.12 6.88 17.90
C GLY A 100 -2.06 6.88 19.01
N ALA A 101 -2.47 6.53 20.23
CA ALA A 101 -1.60 6.49 21.41
C ALA A 101 -0.49 5.42 21.36
N ALA A 102 -0.66 4.39 20.52
CA ALA A 102 0.35 3.34 20.34
C ALA A 102 1.51 3.78 19.41
N TYR A 103 1.39 4.93 18.74
CA TYR A 103 2.41 5.43 17.83
C TYR A 103 3.70 5.84 18.57
N ARG A 104 4.79 5.15 18.26
CA ARG A 104 6.12 5.41 18.82
C ARG A 104 7.09 5.87 17.74
N PRO A 105 7.25 7.18 17.49
CA PRO A 105 8.02 7.70 16.35
C PRO A 105 9.50 7.27 16.40
N ARG A 106 10.13 7.25 17.58
CA ARG A 106 11.53 6.84 17.71
C ARG A 106 11.77 5.39 17.30
N LEU A 107 10.88 4.49 17.70
CA LEU A 107 10.95 3.08 17.32
C LEU A 107 10.72 2.91 15.81
N LEU A 108 9.77 3.66 15.25
CA LEU A 108 9.50 3.66 13.81
C LEU A 108 10.71 4.14 13.02
N VAL A 109 11.29 5.29 13.37
CA VAL A 109 12.50 5.82 12.70
C VAL A 109 13.64 4.78 12.73
N PHE A 110 13.92 4.22 13.90
CA PHE A 110 14.98 3.23 14.06
C PHE A 110 14.70 1.99 13.20
N SER A 111 13.48 1.45 13.25
CA SER A 111 13.12 0.26 12.45
C SER A 111 13.20 0.53 10.96
N ARG A 112 12.83 1.74 10.49
CA ARG A 112 12.94 2.12 9.08
C ARG A 112 14.38 2.31 8.64
N ALA A 113 15.22 2.89 9.49
CA ALA A 113 16.66 3.01 9.21
C ALA A 113 17.33 1.64 9.08
N VAL A 114 17.06 0.73 10.01
CA VAL A 114 17.56 -0.65 9.93
C VAL A 114 17.03 -1.36 8.69
N HIS A 115 15.74 -1.22 8.39
CA HIS A 115 15.14 -1.82 7.21
C HIS A 115 15.77 -1.29 5.91
N LEU A 116 16.03 0.03 5.83
CA LEU A 116 16.71 0.63 4.69
C LEU A 116 18.09 -0.01 4.45
N VAL A 117 18.91 -0.09 5.49
CA VAL A 117 20.28 -0.67 5.38
C VAL A 117 20.21 -2.13 4.98
N LEU A 118 19.36 -2.92 5.65
CA LEU A 118 19.23 -4.36 5.35
C LEU A 118 18.70 -4.61 3.94
N LEU A 119 17.68 -3.84 3.51
CA LEU A 119 17.11 -4.01 2.17
C LEU A 119 18.13 -3.62 1.08
N GLN A 120 18.84 -2.50 1.25
CA GLN A 120 19.87 -2.09 0.29
C GLN A 120 21.01 -3.11 0.19
N LEU A 121 21.44 -3.67 1.33
CA LEU A 121 22.44 -4.72 1.37
C LEU A 121 21.95 -5.99 0.66
N LEU A 122 20.73 -6.42 0.97
CA LEU A 122 20.09 -7.59 0.35
C LEU A 122 19.98 -7.42 -1.17
N VAL A 123 19.48 -6.28 -1.64
CA VAL A 123 19.37 -5.97 -3.07
C VAL A 123 20.74 -6.02 -3.75
N ARG A 124 21.77 -5.47 -3.10
CA ARG A 124 23.13 -5.52 -3.62
C ARG A 124 23.66 -6.95 -3.76
N VAL A 125 23.47 -7.78 -2.74
CA VAL A 125 23.87 -9.19 -2.76
C VAL A 125 23.09 -9.94 -3.85
N CYS A 126 21.78 -9.76 -3.92
CA CYS A 126 20.95 -10.40 -4.95
C CYS A 126 21.35 -9.97 -6.37
N ALA A 127 21.67 -8.69 -6.58
CA ALA A 127 22.11 -8.19 -7.87
C ALA A 127 23.47 -8.77 -8.30
N GLN A 128 24.32 -9.13 -7.35
CA GLN A 128 25.60 -9.80 -7.63
C GLN A 128 25.44 -11.30 -7.92
N LEU A 129 24.51 -11.95 -7.20
CA LEU A 129 24.27 -13.40 -7.35
C LEU A 129 23.40 -13.74 -8.57
N LEU A 130 22.52 -12.81 -8.96
CA LEU A 130 21.58 -12.97 -10.05
C LEU A 130 21.85 -11.91 -11.13
N PRO A 131 22.90 -12.07 -11.96
CA PRO A 131 23.22 -11.12 -13.01
C PRO A 131 22.20 -11.20 -14.15
N GLY A 132 21.00 -10.79 -13.90
CA GLY A 132 19.92 -10.64 -14.88
C GLY A 132 19.61 -9.16 -15.09
N SER A 133 19.24 -8.79 -16.30
CA SER A 133 18.72 -7.44 -16.57
C SER A 133 17.40 -7.23 -15.82
N VAL A 134 17.44 -6.55 -14.69
CA VAL A 134 16.21 -6.14 -13.98
C VAL A 134 15.63 -4.97 -14.75
N THR A 135 14.63 -5.24 -15.57
CA THR A 135 13.84 -4.19 -16.19
C THR A 135 12.85 -3.68 -15.15
N ALA A 136 13.20 -2.62 -14.44
CA ALA A 136 12.22 -1.89 -13.63
C ALA A 136 11.21 -1.24 -14.59
N CYS A 137 10.00 -1.76 -14.60
CA CYS A 137 8.90 -1.22 -15.41
C CYS A 137 8.01 -0.38 -14.52
N SER A 138 7.74 0.87 -14.93
CA SER A 138 6.65 1.66 -14.33
C SER A 138 5.32 0.97 -14.63
N THR A 139 4.56 0.65 -13.59
CA THR A 139 3.18 0.14 -13.73
C THR A 139 2.24 1.19 -14.32
N LEU A 140 2.67 2.46 -14.35
CA LEU A 140 1.94 3.58 -14.96
C LEU A 140 2.23 3.71 -16.47
N ALA A 141 3.30 3.10 -16.98
CA ALA A 141 3.48 3.00 -18.43
C ALA A 141 2.37 2.12 -18.98
N ALA A 142 1.68 2.62 -20.03
CA ALA A 142 0.65 1.86 -20.71
C ALA A 142 1.25 0.55 -21.26
N ARG A 143 1.23 -0.49 -20.45
CA ARG A 143 1.52 -1.84 -20.92
C ARG A 143 0.35 -2.24 -21.79
N VAL A 144 0.59 -2.41 -23.06
CA VAL A 144 -0.28 -3.22 -23.93
C VAL A 144 -0.08 -4.67 -23.54
N LEU A 145 -0.45 -5.02 -22.30
CA LEU A 145 -0.68 -6.41 -21.99
C LEU A 145 -1.97 -6.81 -22.70
N PRO A 146 -2.05 -8.01 -23.29
CA PRO A 146 -3.33 -8.55 -23.69
C PRO A 146 -4.15 -8.69 -22.40
N VAL A 147 -4.89 -7.64 -22.08
CA VAL A 147 -5.86 -7.68 -21.00
C VAL A 147 -6.92 -8.66 -21.47
N PHE A 148 -6.97 -9.80 -20.81
CA PHE A 148 -8.13 -10.67 -20.89
C PHE A 148 -9.29 -9.82 -20.37
N ARG A 149 -10.00 -9.17 -21.27
CA ARG A 149 -11.17 -8.35 -20.93
C ARG A 149 -12.29 -9.32 -20.57
N LEU A 150 -12.30 -9.74 -19.31
CA LEU A 150 -13.53 -10.28 -18.74
C LEU A 150 -14.59 -9.18 -18.86
N PRO A 151 -15.74 -9.48 -19.48
CA PRO A 151 -16.84 -8.54 -19.48
C PRO A 151 -17.12 -8.13 -18.02
N PRO A 152 -17.39 -6.84 -17.74
CA PRO A 152 -17.57 -6.34 -16.37
C PRO A 152 -18.60 -7.14 -15.58
N ASP A 153 -19.62 -7.65 -16.25
CA ASP A 153 -20.66 -8.51 -15.67
C ASP A 153 -20.11 -9.86 -15.18
N ALA A 154 -19.17 -10.48 -15.91
CA ALA A 154 -18.53 -11.72 -15.50
C ALA A 154 -17.56 -11.50 -14.32
N ALA A 155 -16.87 -10.36 -14.28
CA ALA A 155 -16.02 -9.98 -13.16
C ALA A 155 -16.86 -9.73 -11.89
N ALA A 156 -17.99 -9.01 -12.02
CA ALA A 156 -18.93 -8.76 -10.92
C ALA A 156 -19.55 -10.07 -10.41
N ALA A 157 -20.01 -10.95 -11.31
CA ALA A 157 -20.54 -12.26 -10.95
C ALA A 157 -19.49 -13.14 -10.24
N GLY A 158 -18.26 -13.14 -10.74
CA GLY A 158 -17.13 -13.85 -10.11
C GLY A 158 -16.83 -13.34 -8.72
N PHE A 159 -16.85 -12.03 -8.51
CA PHE A 159 -16.66 -11.41 -7.20
C PHE A 159 -17.77 -11.80 -6.22
N VAL A 160 -19.04 -11.71 -6.63
CA VAL A 160 -20.18 -12.11 -5.81
C VAL A 160 -20.10 -13.60 -5.44
N PHE A 161 -19.75 -14.45 -6.42
CA PHE A 161 -19.58 -15.88 -6.18
C PHE A 161 -18.44 -16.17 -5.19
N LEU A 162 -17.30 -15.48 -5.31
CA LEU A 162 -16.18 -15.60 -4.38
C LEU A 162 -16.59 -15.18 -2.96
N CYS A 163 -17.30 -14.07 -2.82
CA CYS A 163 -17.82 -13.60 -1.53
C CYS A 163 -18.79 -14.62 -0.91
N ALA A 164 -19.70 -15.17 -1.70
CA ALA A 164 -20.64 -16.21 -1.26
C ALA A 164 -19.93 -17.50 -0.84
N ALA A 165 -18.92 -17.93 -1.59
CA ALA A 165 -18.11 -19.11 -1.29
C ALA A 165 -17.31 -18.92 0.02
N LEU A 166 -16.69 -17.75 0.21
CA LEU A 166 -15.96 -17.41 1.44
C LEU A 166 -16.91 -17.34 2.64
N TYR A 167 -18.10 -16.80 2.46
CA TYR A 167 -19.13 -16.79 3.51
C TYR A 167 -19.55 -18.21 3.91
N LYS A 168 -19.80 -19.08 2.92
CA LYS A 168 -20.18 -20.48 3.15
C LYS A 168 -19.05 -21.27 3.81
N ALA A 169 -17.80 -21.08 3.38
CA ALA A 169 -16.64 -21.69 3.98
C ALA A 169 -16.47 -21.28 5.45
N ARG A 170 -16.65 -19.99 5.75
CA ARG A 170 -16.64 -19.49 7.13
C ARG A 170 -17.74 -20.12 7.98
N GLN A 171 -18.95 -20.24 7.44
CA GLN A 171 -20.08 -20.86 8.14
C GLN A 171 -19.84 -22.34 8.43
N SER A 172 -19.20 -23.07 7.51
CA SER A 172 -18.81 -24.46 7.69
C SER A 172 -17.75 -24.65 8.78
N LEU A 173 -16.83 -23.70 8.94
CA LEU A 173 -15.82 -23.72 9.99
C LEU A 173 -16.39 -23.41 11.39
N TYR A 174 -17.48 -22.64 11.45
CA TYR A 174 -18.14 -22.31 12.73
C TYR A 174 -19.11 -23.42 13.20
N ASN A 175 -19.56 -24.29 12.30
CA ASN A 175 -20.51 -25.38 12.63
C ASN A 175 -19.82 -26.72 12.94
N LYS A 176 -18.49 -26.74 12.99
CA LYS A 176 -17.67 -27.83 13.52
C LYS A 176 -17.17 -27.47 14.92
#